data_e502778c0977c6c8051338f832a18136
#
_entry.id   e502778c0977c6c8051338f832a18136
#
_cell.length_a   1.000
_cell.length_b   1.000
_cell.length_c   1.000
_cell.angle_alpha   90.00
_cell.angle_beta   90.00
_cell.angle_gamma   90.00
#
_symmetry.space_group_name_H-M   'P 1'
#
loop_
_entity.id
_entity.type
_entity.pdbx_description
1 polymer ?
#
loop_
_entity_poly.entity_id
_entity_poly.type
_entity_poly.pdbx_seq_one_letter_code
_entity_poly.pdbx_strand_id
1 'polypeptide(L)'
;MQGYIICPVRNITKEDKGKVENFVQSLEAQGWEIHYPPRDTNQHDETGLAICSENRKAIENSDRVFLYWDGRSTGCLFDMGMAFAFNKPLTILYIPPDDGSGKSFLKMPRAWEQEE
;
A
#
# COMPACT_ATOMS: atom_id res chain seq x y z
N MET A 1 -1.71 14.32 9.57
CA MET A 1 -1.26 14.00 8.20
C MET A 1 -2.02 12.78 7.69
N GLN A 2 -2.27 12.75 6.40
CA GLN A 2 -3.03 11.65 5.78
C GLN A 2 -2.08 10.63 5.16
N GLY A 3 -2.36 9.35 5.38
CA GLY A 3 -1.60 8.25 4.85
C GLY A 3 -2.50 7.22 4.17
N TYR A 4 -1.94 6.50 3.21
CA TYR A 4 -2.62 5.42 2.50
C TYR A 4 -1.83 4.14 2.70
N ILE A 5 -2.53 3.06 3.02
CA ILE A 5 -1.91 1.73 3.13
C ILE A 5 -2.06 1.00 1.82
N ILE A 6 -0.94 0.69 1.18
CA ILE A 6 -0.90 -0.24 0.04
C ILE A 6 -0.71 -1.63 0.63
N CYS A 7 -1.71 -2.49 0.49
CA CYS A 7 -1.66 -3.85 1.05
C CYS A 7 -2.49 -4.81 0.21
N PRO A 8 -2.24 -6.12 0.31
CA PRO A 8 -3.12 -7.11 -0.31
C PRO A 8 -4.52 -7.03 0.30
N VAL A 9 -5.55 -7.21 -0.52
CA VAL A 9 -6.95 -7.22 -0.09
C VAL A 9 -7.56 -8.59 -0.33
N ARG A 10 -7.45 -9.10 -1.58
CA ARG A 10 -7.94 -10.43 -1.93
C ARG A 10 -6.88 -11.47 -1.63
N ASN A 11 -7.31 -12.62 -1.14
CA ASN A 11 -6.43 -13.78 -0.85
C ASN A 11 -5.31 -13.46 0.15
N ILE A 12 -5.50 -12.44 0.96
CA ILE A 12 -4.57 -12.15 2.06
C ILE A 12 -4.74 -13.22 3.14
N THR A 13 -3.62 -13.71 3.69
CA THR A 13 -3.66 -14.66 4.79
C THR A 13 -4.13 -13.98 6.06
N LYS A 14 -4.67 -14.76 7.01
CA LYS A 14 -5.03 -14.26 8.33
C LYS A 14 -3.85 -13.62 9.05
N GLU A 15 -2.69 -14.25 8.92
CA GLU A 15 -1.45 -13.76 9.54
C GLU A 15 -1.06 -12.38 8.98
N ASP A 16 -1.04 -12.25 7.65
CA ASP A 16 -0.70 -10.97 7.01
C ASP A 16 -1.72 -9.90 7.33
N LYS A 17 -3.01 -10.26 7.33
CA LYS A 17 -4.07 -9.31 7.68
C LYS A 17 -3.89 -8.77 9.09
N GLY A 18 -3.58 -9.64 10.05
CA GLY A 18 -3.31 -9.24 11.43
C GLY A 18 -2.13 -8.28 11.53
N LYS A 19 -1.06 -8.55 10.79
CA LYS A 19 0.11 -7.68 10.76
C LYS A 19 -0.21 -6.31 10.18
N VAL A 20 -0.94 -6.27 9.07
CA VAL A 20 -1.36 -5.00 8.44
C VAL A 20 -2.21 -4.19 9.41
N GLU A 21 -3.18 -4.82 10.05
CA GLU A 21 -4.08 -4.12 10.99
C GLU A 21 -3.34 -3.60 12.21
N ASN A 22 -2.33 -4.32 12.67
CA ASN A 22 -1.47 -3.83 13.75
C ASN A 22 -0.68 -2.58 13.32
N PHE A 23 -0.16 -2.57 12.09
CA PHE A 23 0.51 -1.37 11.56
C PHE A 23 -0.46 -0.20 11.46
N VAL A 24 -1.68 -0.43 10.95
CA VAL A 24 -2.68 0.62 10.83
C VAL A 24 -2.99 1.23 12.21
N GLN A 25 -3.24 0.38 13.21
CA GLN A 25 -3.51 0.84 14.58
C GLN A 25 -2.35 1.67 15.14
N SER A 26 -1.13 1.21 14.93
CA SER A 26 0.07 1.91 15.39
C SER A 26 0.21 3.29 14.74
N LEU A 27 0.00 3.36 13.43
CA LEU A 27 0.09 4.63 12.70
C LEU A 27 -1.02 5.60 13.15
N GLU A 28 -2.23 5.10 13.31
CA GLU A 28 -3.35 5.94 13.79
C GLU A 28 -3.11 6.43 15.20
N ALA A 29 -2.51 5.61 16.07
CA ALA A 29 -2.12 6.01 17.40
C ALA A 29 -1.04 7.11 17.39
N GLN A 30 -0.24 7.19 16.33
CA GLN A 30 0.77 8.25 16.14
C GLN A 30 0.18 9.53 15.53
N GLY A 31 -1.10 9.56 15.25
CA GLY A 31 -1.78 10.73 14.71
C GLY A 31 -2.02 10.72 13.21
N TRP A 32 -1.69 9.62 12.51
CA TRP A 32 -1.99 9.50 11.09
C TRP A 32 -3.48 9.28 10.87
N GLU A 33 -4.05 9.95 9.87
CA GLU A 33 -5.37 9.60 9.33
C GLU A 33 -5.13 8.63 8.19
N ILE A 34 -5.41 7.35 8.41
CA ILE A 34 -5.07 6.27 7.49
C ILE A 34 -6.26 5.85 6.65
N HIS A 35 -6.09 5.85 5.33
CA HIS A 35 -7.00 5.16 4.42
C HIS A 35 -6.53 3.70 4.28
N TYR A 36 -7.31 2.80 4.85
CA TYR A 36 -7.07 1.36 4.82
C TYR A 36 -8.14 0.72 3.93
N PRO A 37 -7.82 0.33 2.68
CA PRO A 37 -8.84 -0.05 1.70
C PRO A 37 -9.82 -1.14 2.14
N PRO A 38 -9.44 -2.21 2.83
CA PRO A 38 -10.42 -3.21 3.28
C PRO A 38 -11.51 -2.63 4.19
N ARG A 39 -11.20 -1.56 4.91
CA ARG A 39 -12.14 -0.86 5.80
C ARG A 39 -12.82 0.33 5.13
N ASP A 40 -12.05 1.10 4.34
CA ASP A 40 -12.44 2.46 3.95
C ASP A 40 -12.86 2.60 2.50
N THR A 41 -12.57 1.61 1.65
CA THR A 41 -13.04 1.56 0.26
C THR A 41 -14.13 0.52 0.13
N ASN A 42 -15.24 0.90 -0.53
CA ASN A 42 -16.30 -0.07 -0.82
C ASN A 42 -15.78 -1.12 -1.80
N GLN A 43 -15.75 -2.38 -1.36
CA GLN A 43 -15.19 -3.50 -2.13
C GLN A 43 -16.22 -4.16 -3.07
N HIS A 44 -17.49 -3.72 -3.06
CA HIS A 44 -18.55 -4.26 -3.91
C HIS A 44 -18.50 -3.62 -5.28
N ASP A 45 -17.71 -4.19 -6.19
CA ASP A 45 -17.49 -3.65 -7.52
C ASP A 45 -17.09 -4.80 -8.46
N GLU A 46 -17.92 -5.08 -9.46
CA GLU A 46 -17.69 -6.20 -10.38
C GLU A 46 -16.46 -6.03 -11.26
N THR A 47 -16.19 -4.80 -11.69
CA THR A 47 -15.07 -4.54 -12.61
C THR A 47 -13.79 -4.11 -11.89
N GLY A 48 -13.91 -3.63 -10.66
CA GLY A 48 -12.79 -3.04 -9.93
C GLY A 48 -12.52 -1.58 -10.28
N LEU A 49 -13.23 -1.00 -11.26
CA LEU A 49 -12.97 0.37 -11.68
C LEU A 49 -13.28 1.39 -10.58
N ALA A 50 -14.41 1.23 -9.90
CA ALA A 50 -14.79 2.12 -8.80
C ALA A 50 -13.82 1.99 -7.62
N ILE A 51 -13.41 0.77 -7.30
CA ILE A 51 -12.41 0.52 -6.25
C ILE A 51 -11.10 1.24 -6.59
N CYS A 52 -10.60 1.05 -7.80
CA CYS A 52 -9.35 1.67 -8.23
C CYS A 52 -9.46 3.20 -8.28
N SER A 53 -10.60 3.73 -8.70
CA SER A 53 -10.83 5.18 -8.76
C SER A 53 -10.86 5.80 -7.37
N GLU A 54 -11.50 5.15 -6.41
CA GLU A 54 -11.55 5.60 -5.02
C GLU A 54 -10.16 5.53 -4.37
N ASN A 55 -9.45 4.44 -4.61
CA ASN A 55 -8.07 4.29 -4.10
C ASN A 55 -7.13 5.32 -4.72
N ARG A 56 -7.26 5.61 -6.02
CA ARG A 56 -6.48 6.65 -6.68
C ARG A 56 -6.68 8.00 -6.01
N LYS A 57 -7.92 8.35 -5.73
CA LYS A 57 -8.24 9.62 -5.06
C LYS A 57 -7.65 9.68 -3.65
N ALA A 58 -7.74 8.58 -2.91
CA ALA A 58 -7.19 8.49 -1.56
C ALA A 58 -5.67 8.60 -1.57
N ILE A 59 -5.00 7.98 -2.55
CA ILE A 59 -3.55 8.09 -2.71
C ILE A 59 -3.17 9.54 -3.05
N GLU A 60 -3.88 10.15 -4.00
CA GLU A 60 -3.62 11.53 -4.39
C GLU A 60 -3.73 12.49 -3.20
N ASN A 61 -4.69 12.26 -2.32
CA ASN A 61 -4.92 13.11 -1.15
C ASN A 61 -4.02 12.78 0.04
N SER A 62 -3.20 11.75 -0.05
CA SER A 62 -2.32 11.35 1.03
C SER A 62 -1.02 12.14 1.02
N ASP A 63 -0.46 12.36 2.21
CA ASP A 63 0.85 12.96 2.37
C ASP A 63 1.96 11.93 2.22
N ARG A 64 1.65 10.67 2.49
CA ARG A 64 2.60 9.57 2.44
C ARG A 64 1.84 8.26 2.19
N VAL A 65 2.49 7.31 1.52
CA VAL A 65 1.98 5.94 1.37
C VAL A 65 2.85 4.97 2.17
N PHE A 66 2.19 3.97 2.72
CA PHE A 66 2.83 2.91 3.51
C PHE A 66 2.59 1.59 2.78
N LEU A 67 3.65 0.82 2.56
CA LEU A 67 3.58 -0.39 1.74
C LEU A 67 3.78 -1.65 2.57
N TYR A 68 2.78 -2.51 2.53
CA TYR A 68 2.87 -3.90 2.97
C TYR A 68 2.57 -4.79 1.77
N TRP A 69 3.60 -5.42 1.21
CA TRP A 69 3.42 -6.25 0.02
C TRP A 69 3.91 -7.67 0.28
N ASP A 70 3.09 -8.65 -0.10
CA ASP A 70 3.39 -10.07 0.08
C ASP A 70 4.21 -10.66 -1.08
N GLY A 71 4.54 -9.85 -2.08
CA GLY A 71 5.27 -10.30 -3.28
C GLY A 71 4.39 -10.93 -4.34
N ARG A 72 3.08 -11.06 -4.08
CA ARG A 72 2.14 -11.75 -4.98
C ARG A 72 0.99 -10.87 -5.43
N SER A 73 0.53 -9.95 -4.62
CA SER A 73 -0.63 -9.12 -4.91
C SER A 73 -0.37 -8.16 -6.06
N THR A 74 -1.10 -8.32 -7.17
CA THR A 74 -1.03 -7.41 -8.31
C THR A 74 -1.72 -6.08 -8.02
N GLY A 75 -2.72 -6.08 -7.14
CA GLY A 75 -3.37 -4.84 -6.71
C GLY A 75 -2.40 -3.90 -6.01
N CYS A 76 -1.45 -4.44 -5.24
CA CYS A 76 -0.39 -3.64 -4.64
C CYS A 76 0.49 -2.99 -5.70
N LEU A 77 0.81 -3.70 -6.78
CA LEU A 77 1.62 -3.16 -7.87
C LEU A 77 0.89 -2.00 -8.56
N PHE A 78 -0.41 -2.14 -8.75
CA PHE A 78 -1.22 -1.09 -9.36
C PHE A 78 -1.24 0.17 -8.48
N ASP A 79 -1.46 0.00 -7.18
CA ASP A 79 -1.45 1.10 -6.22
C ASP A 79 -0.07 1.75 -6.10
N MET A 80 0.99 0.94 -6.12
CA MET A 80 2.37 1.45 -6.14
C MET A 80 2.61 2.34 -7.35
N GLY A 81 2.14 1.91 -8.52
CA GLY A 81 2.28 2.70 -9.75
C GLY A 81 1.58 4.05 -9.65
N MET A 82 0.38 4.08 -9.07
CA MET A 82 -0.34 5.34 -8.85
C MET A 82 0.40 6.25 -7.87
N ALA A 83 0.86 5.71 -6.76
CA ALA A 83 1.60 6.48 -5.76
C ALA A 83 2.90 7.03 -6.32
N PHE A 84 3.60 6.22 -7.12
CA PHE A 84 4.83 6.64 -7.79
C PHE A 84 4.56 7.77 -8.78
N ALA A 85 3.49 7.65 -9.57
CA ALA A 85 3.10 8.68 -10.53
C ALA A 85 2.75 10.01 -9.86
N PHE A 86 2.19 9.97 -8.66
CA PHE A 86 1.88 11.16 -7.86
C PHE A 86 3.07 11.65 -7.03
N ASN A 87 4.25 11.07 -7.19
CA ASN A 87 5.47 11.42 -6.43
C ASN A 87 5.28 11.36 -4.91
N LYS A 88 4.54 10.36 -4.43
CA LYS A 88 4.30 10.24 -2.99
C LYS A 88 5.53 9.66 -2.29
N PRO A 89 5.89 10.20 -1.13
CA PRO A 89 6.91 9.56 -0.30
C PRO A 89 6.40 8.21 0.18
N LEU A 90 7.30 7.24 0.28
CA LEU A 90 7.00 5.85 0.63
C LEU A 90 7.67 5.46 1.93
N THR A 91 6.93 4.77 2.79
CA THR A 91 7.49 4.03 3.92
C THR A 91 7.14 2.55 3.75
N ILE A 92 8.15 1.70 3.76
CA ILE A 92 7.96 0.25 3.66
C ILE A 92 7.67 -0.30 5.05
N LEU A 93 6.50 -0.93 5.19
CA LEU A 93 6.15 -1.68 6.40
C LEU A 93 6.69 -3.11 6.29
N TYR A 94 6.49 -3.72 5.12
CA TYR A 94 7.01 -5.03 4.80
C TYR A 94 7.05 -5.23 3.28
N ILE A 95 8.13 -5.79 2.77
CA ILE A 95 8.20 -6.43 1.45
C ILE A 95 9.09 -7.67 1.59
N PRO A 96 8.92 -8.68 0.73
CA PRO A 96 9.78 -9.86 0.78
C PRO A 96 11.26 -9.49 0.58
N PRO A 97 12.19 -10.32 1.08
CA PRO A 97 13.61 -10.09 0.86
C PRO A 97 13.96 -10.03 -0.62
N ASP A 98 14.95 -9.19 -0.96
CA ASP A 98 15.52 -9.13 -2.31
C ASP A 98 16.14 -10.49 -2.65
N ASP A 99 15.73 -11.05 -3.78
CA ASP A 99 16.17 -12.38 -4.25
C ASP A 99 17.42 -12.31 -5.13
N GLY A 100 18.00 -11.12 -5.33
CA GLY A 100 19.18 -10.94 -6.14
C GLY A 100 18.93 -10.96 -7.65
N SER A 101 17.67 -11.00 -8.10
CA SER A 101 17.32 -11.14 -9.51
C SER A 101 17.50 -9.87 -10.35
N GLY A 102 18.05 -8.80 -9.78
CA GLY A 102 18.25 -7.53 -10.48
C GLY A 102 17.09 -6.57 -10.29
N LYS A 103 16.74 -5.81 -11.32
CA LYS A 103 15.64 -4.84 -11.25
C LYS A 103 14.33 -5.56 -10.98
N SER A 104 13.64 -5.19 -9.91
CA SER A 104 12.37 -5.84 -9.56
C SER A 104 11.62 -4.99 -8.56
N PHE A 105 10.35 -5.37 -8.30
CA PHE A 105 9.56 -4.77 -7.23
C PHE A 105 9.97 -5.28 -5.84
N LEU A 106 10.99 -6.12 -5.76
CA LEU A 106 11.67 -6.44 -4.50
C LEU A 106 12.80 -5.44 -4.20
N LYS A 107 13.33 -4.77 -5.22
CA LYS A 107 14.40 -3.78 -5.10
C LYS A 107 13.93 -2.34 -5.21
N MET A 108 13.10 -2.05 -6.23
CA MET A 108 12.73 -0.68 -6.56
C MET A 108 12.07 0.07 -5.40
N PRO A 109 11.13 -0.52 -4.63
CA PRO A 109 10.54 0.20 -3.52
C PRO A 109 11.55 0.61 -2.44
N ARG A 110 12.59 -0.19 -2.21
CA ARG A 110 13.64 0.17 -1.26
C ARG A 110 14.43 1.40 -1.68
N ALA A 111 14.72 1.51 -2.98
CA ALA A 111 15.37 2.71 -3.53
C ALA A 111 14.44 3.93 -3.46
N TRP A 112 13.17 3.74 -3.77
CA TRP A 112 12.14 4.78 -3.70
C TRP A 112 11.99 5.33 -2.29
N GLU A 113 11.94 4.46 -1.29
CA GLU A 113 11.83 4.88 0.11
C GLU A 113 12.96 5.82 0.52
N GLN A 114 14.14 5.66 -0.06
CA GLN A 114 15.33 6.41 0.32
C GLN A 114 15.50 7.74 -0.43
N GLU A 115 14.64 8.04 -1.39
CA GLU A 115 14.72 9.28 -2.16
C GLU A 115 14.31 10.54 -1.40
N GLU A 116 13.78 10.42 -0.22
CA GLU A 116 13.28 11.57 0.55
C GLU A 116 14.39 12.52 1.00
#